data_409d70058ac56b3a4658c8e006623343
#
_entry.id   409d70058ac56b3a4658c8e006623343
#
_cell.length_a   1.000
_cell.length_b   1.000
_cell.length_c   1.000
_cell.angle_alpha   90.00
_cell.angle_beta   90.00
_cell.angle_gamma   90.00
#
_symmetry.space_group_name_H-M   'P 1'
#
loop_
_entity.id
_entity.type
_entity.pdbx_description
1 polymer ?
#
loop_
_entity_poly.entity_id
_entity_poly.type
_entity_poly.pdbx_seq_one_letter_code
_entity_poly.pdbx_strand_id
1 'polypeptide(L)'
;MARKKTGTRGYSSYRGRRHGRKLLAVLLALILAAACGFLFAQRYIVYEADGSFRFEFPWSKPQEQTQDKDEADGEAGKKDDLEITVEKPAVKDTRAVALGDDVLGGDSSSALGALDEKTNAVAVRLKDDGGRIYYDSKVRGAIDCGAVSGGSGTRSAIAGITGSDYYTIGRISTLHDSFYAYKHMTDAAVCQLTGFVWYDENSTHWLAPEKQAARDYVTEIVTECAQMGFDELLLEDLHYPREGRMSRIKTDERTMTQQEALMLLADDLRAALTEADYEGKLSVRVDADIVLAGSEEKSGIVMSEYVKDFDRVYVACTQDELKSVTEAMKAYGVEFVPILTEAAASGSYLVEA
;
A
#
# COMPACT_ATOMS: atom_id res chain seq x y z
N MET A 1 51.90 -81.65 -14.52
CA MET A 1 51.48 -80.33 -14.96
C MET A 1 50.38 -79.78 -13.99
N ALA A 2 50.73 -78.86 -13.07
CA ALA A 2 49.84 -78.37 -12.05
C ALA A 2 49.45 -76.91 -12.40
N ARG A 3 48.16 -76.67 -12.55
CA ARG A 3 47.56 -75.33 -12.87
C ARG A 3 47.37 -74.56 -11.58
N LYS A 4 48.07 -73.44 -11.39
CA LYS A 4 47.90 -72.51 -10.32
C LYS A 4 46.58 -71.74 -10.54
N LYS A 5 45.68 -71.76 -9.53
CA LYS A 5 44.50 -70.86 -9.43
C LYS A 5 44.90 -69.52 -8.80
N THR A 6 44.78 -68.44 -9.55
CA THR A 6 44.92 -67.08 -9.05
C THR A 6 43.58 -66.64 -8.43
N GLY A 7 43.58 -66.38 -7.10
CA GLY A 7 42.42 -65.87 -6.40
C GLY A 7 42.31 -64.35 -6.60
N THR A 8 41.19 -63.89 -7.13
CA THR A 8 40.81 -62.51 -7.18
C THR A 8 40.35 -62.01 -5.79
N ARG A 9 41.06 -61.06 -5.26
CA ARG A 9 40.66 -60.33 -4.02
C ARG A 9 39.38 -59.52 -4.29
N GLY A 10 38.30 -59.87 -3.58
CA GLY A 10 37.05 -59.11 -3.60
C GLY A 10 37.22 -57.77 -2.94
N TYR A 11 36.76 -56.70 -3.64
CA TYR A 11 36.61 -55.36 -3.10
C TYR A 11 35.50 -55.38 -2.06
N SER A 12 35.82 -55.00 -0.82
CA SER A 12 34.80 -54.78 0.23
C SER A 12 34.12 -53.42 -0.01
N SER A 13 32.84 -53.47 -0.33
CA SER A 13 32.00 -52.27 -0.46
C SER A 13 31.88 -51.54 0.89
N TYR A 14 32.29 -50.28 0.92
CA TYR A 14 32.11 -49.37 2.05
C TYR A 14 30.61 -49.10 2.24
N ARG A 15 29.98 -49.75 3.18
CA ARG A 15 28.63 -49.40 3.65
C ARG A 15 28.75 -48.15 4.52
N GLY A 16 28.53 -46.96 3.92
CA GLY A 16 28.57 -45.69 4.56
C GLY A 16 27.55 -45.58 5.71
N ARG A 17 28.00 -45.09 6.83
CA ARG A 17 27.26 -44.90 8.08
C ARG A 17 26.01 -44.01 7.86
N ARG A 18 24.82 -44.62 7.81
CA ARG A 18 23.53 -43.94 7.74
C ARG A 18 23.19 -43.09 8.99
N HIS A 19 23.99 -43.18 10.08
CA HIS A 19 23.80 -42.47 11.33
C HIS A 19 24.20 -40.98 11.26
N GLY A 20 25.21 -40.62 10.49
CA GLY A 20 25.66 -39.23 10.36
C GLY A 20 24.64 -38.32 9.68
N ARG A 21 23.89 -38.81 8.68
CA ARG A 21 22.84 -38.03 8.00
C ARG A 21 21.63 -37.76 8.89
N LYS A 22 21.28 -38.74 9.77
CA LYS A 22 20.18 -38.54 10.75
C LYS A 22 20.57 -37.55 11.82
N LEU A 23 21.81 -37.59 12.33
CA LEU A 23 22.34 -36.61 13.28
C LEU A 23 22.40 -35.20 12.67
N LEU A 24 22.86 -35.07 11.42
CA LEU A 24 22.87 -33.77 10.72
C LEU A 24 21.48 -33.21 10.53
N ALA A 25 20.49 -34.04 10.16
CA ALA A 25 19.10 -33.63 9.99
C ALA A 25 18.47 -33.18 11.32
N VAL A 26 18.74 -33.84 12.43
CA VAL A 26 18.28 -33.45 13.76
C VAL A 26 18.93 -32.14 14.19
N LEU A 27 20.22 -31.96 13.93
CA LEU A 27 20.93 -30.70 14.26
C LEU A 27 20.40 -29.52 13.45
N LEU A 28 20.14 -29.70 12.16
CA LEU A 28 19.49 -28.70 11.29
C LEU A 28 18.09 -28.34 11.78
N ALA A 29 17.28 -29.33 12.17
CA ALA A 29 15.94 -29.10 12.72
C ALA A 29 15.97 -28.31 14.05
N LEU A 30 16.94 -28.60 14.91
CA LEU A 30 17.14 -27.85 16.16
C LEU A 30 17.60 -26.39 15.92
N ILE A 31 18.48 -26.18 14.95
CA ILE A 31 18.90 -24.81 14.56
C ILE A 31 17.71 -24.03 13.99
N LEU A 32 16.91 -24.68 13.13
CA LEU A 32 15.71 -24.04 12.56
C LEU A 32 14.68 -23.70 13.65
N ALA A 33 14.44 -24.61 14.58
CA ALA A 33 13.53 -24.39 15.71
C ALA A 33 14.04 -23.26 16.63
N ALA A 34 15.36 -23.18 16.89
CA ALA A 34 15.96 -22.10 17.66
C ALA A 34 15.87 -20.75 16.94
N ALA A 35 16.07 -20.72 15.61
CA ALA A 35 15.93 -19.51 14.81
C ALA A 35 14.47 -19.04 14.76
N CYS A 36 13.50 -19.91 14.56
CA CYS A 36 12.08 -19.59 14.63
C CYS A 36 11.67 -19.10 16.03
N GLY A 37 12.17 -19.76 17.09
CA GLY A 37 11.93 -19.33 18.47
C GLY A 37 12.53 -17.96 18.79
N PHE A 38 13.71 -17.67 18.24
CA PHE A 38 14.35 -16.36 18.39
C PHE A 38 13.58 -15.24 17.67
N LEU A 39 13.15 -15.48 16.41
CA LEU A 39 12.34 -14.53 15.66
C LEU A 39 10.98 -14.27 16.34
N PHE A 40 10.38 -15.33 16.88
CA PHE A 40 9.14 -15.19 17.64
C PHE A 40 9.35 -14.40 18.94
N ALA A 41 10.45 -14.65 19.67
CA ALA A 41 10.77 -13.95 20.90
C ALA A 41 11.09 -12.46 20.68
N GLN A 42 11.68 -12.09 19.55
CA GLN A 42 11.96 -10.69 19.20
C GLN A 42 10.69 -9.82 19.15
N ARG A 43 9.55 -10.40 18.80
CA ARG A 43 8.25 -9.69 18.76
C ARG A 43 7.76 -9.25 20.15
N TYR A 44 8.31 -9.83 21.23
CA TYR A 44 7.89 -9.59 22.61
C TYR A 44 8.99 -8.96 23.46
N ILE A 45 10.04 -8.43 22.84
CA ILE A 45 11.10 -7.69 23.54
C ILE A 45 10.75 -6.21 23.51
N VAL A 46 10.53 -5.65 24.69
CA VAL A 46 10.37 -4.19 24.89
C VAL A 46 11.68 -3.65 25.43
N TYR A 47 12.26 -2.65 24.74
CA TYR A 47 13.45 -1.95 25.20
C TYR A 47 13.04 -0.74 26.01
N GLU A 48 13.59 -0.59 27.21
CA GLU A 48 13.38 0.57 28.07
C GLU A 48 14.41 1.67 27.78
N ALA A 49 14.07 2.92 28.12
CA ALA A 49 14.93 4.09 27.85
C ALA A 49 16.27 4.08 28.60
N ASP A 50 16.40 3.21 29.61
CA ASP A 50 17.64 3.00 30.38
C ASP A 50 18.59 1.96 29.76
N GLY A 51 18.21 1.39 28.59
CA GLY A 51 19.00 0.36 27.89
C GLY A 51 18.73 -1.07 28.36
N SER A 52 17.81 -1.27 29.31
CA SER A 52 17.35 -2.59 29.70
C SER A 52 16.29 -3.13 28.72
N PHE A 53 16.05 -4.44 28.74
CA PHE A 53 14.97 -5.06 27.95
C PHE A 53 14.19 -6.01 28.83
N ARG A 54 12.88 -6.12 28.55
CA ARG A 54 12.02 -7.12 29.16
C ARG A 54 11.16 -7.84 28.13
N PHE A 55 10.67 -9.04 28.49
CA PHE A 55 9.77 -9.81 27.66
C PHE A 55 8.33 -9.60 28.13
N GLU A 56 7.44 -9.14 27.24
CA GLU A 56 6.01 -9.05 27.49
C GLU A 56 5.26 -10.08 26.62
N PHE A 57 4.74 -11.13 27.25
CA PHE A 57 3.92 -12.12 26.56
C PHE A 57 2.43 -11.83 26.78
N PRO A 58 1.54 -12.09 25.78
CA PRO A 58 0.11 -11.80 25.86
C PRO A 58 -0.62 -12.52 27.01
N TRP A 59 -0.01 -13.54 27.60
CA TRP A 59 -0.54 -14.31 28.73
C TRP A 59 0.14 -14.03 30.07
N SER A 60 1.10 -13.13 30.16
CA SER A 60 1.70 -12.72 31.43
C SER A 60 0.73 -11.78 32.15
N LYS A 61 0.17 -12.23 33.27
CA LYS A 61 -0.61 -11.35 34.16
C LYS A 61 0.31 -10.32 34.79
N PRO A 62 -0.14 -9.05 34.98
CA PRO A 62 0.63 -8.06 35.73
C PRO A 62 0.87 -8.58 37.16
N GLN A 63 2.13 -8.67 37.58
CA GLN A 63 2.47 -8.89 38.98
C GLN A 63 2.31 -7.55 39.71
N GLU A 64 1.32 -7.49 40.60
CA GLU A 64 1.25 -6.47 41.61
C GLU A 64 2.48 -6.59 42.53
N GLN A 65 3.35 -5.60 42.48
CA GLN A 65 4.41 -5.45 43.46
C GLN A 65 3.81 -4.87 44.74
N THR A 66 3.69 -5.70 45.77
CA THR A 66 3.50 -5.24 47.15
C THR A 66 4.78 -4.53 47.62
N GLN A 67 4.73 -3.21 47.69
CA GLN A 67 5.72 -2.41 48.41
C GLN A 67 5.24 -2.19 49.84
N ASP A 68 6.09 -2.59 50.78
CA ASP A 68 6.00 -2.22 52.19
C ASP A 68 6.13 -0.68 52.33
N LYS A 69 5.34 -0.15 53.26
CA LYS A 69 5.28 1.24 53.63
C LYS A 69 6.54 1.65 54.42
N ASP A 70 7.14 2.75 54.05
CA ASP A 70 7.68 3.73 54.98
C ASP A 70 7.43 5.15 54.46
N GLU A 71 6.95 6.01 55.35
CA GLU A 71 6.46 7.35 55.13
C GLU A 71 7.61 8.33 54.84
N ALA A 72 7.46 9.19 53.84
CA ALA A 72 7.91 10.58 53.85
C ALA A 72 7.26 11.40 52.74
N ASP A 73 6.68 12.52 53.11
CA ASP A 73 6.04 13.58 52.31
C ASP A 73 6.85 14.02 51.08
N GLY A 74 6.12 14.21 49.95
CA GLY A 74 6.64 14.91 48.80
C GLY A 74 5.68 14.84 47.62
N GLU A 75 4.83 15.85 47.45
CA GLU A 75 4.00 16.06 46.22
C GLU A 75 4.89 16.03 44.97
N ALA A 76 4.71 15.05 44.14
CA ALA A 76 5.14 15.06 42.73
C ALA A 76 4.05 14.44 41.87
N GLY A 77 3.47 15.26 41.00
CA GLY A 77 2.33 14.96 40.19
C GLY A 77 2.52 13.72 39.34
N LYS A 78 1.52 12.85 39.36
CA LYS A 78 1.27 11.84 38.33
C LYS A 78 1.17 12.52 36.99
N LYS A 79 2.14 12.29 36.11
CA LYS A 79 1.90 12.44 34.67
C LYS A 79 1.10 11.20 34.24
N ASP A 80 -0.22 11.35 34.17
CA ASP A 80 -1.04 10.51 33.32
C ASP A 80 -0.58 10.83 31.89
N ASP A 81 0.08 9.91 31.22
CA ASP A 81 0.20 9.92 29.77
C ASP A 81 -1.20 9.68 29.19
N LEU A 82 -1.98 10.77 29.15
CA LEU A 82 -3.16 10.86 28.31
C LEU A 82 -2.64 10.87 26.87
N GLU A 83 -2.71 9.75 26.16
CA GLU A 83 -2.78 9.77 24.71
C GLU A 83 -4.00 10.63 24.35
N ILE A 84 -3.76 11.90 24.09
CA ILE A 84 -4.76 12.79 23.55
C ILE A 84 -4.88 12.39 22.07
N THR A 85 -5.74 11.43 21.78
CA THR A 85 -6.23 11.21 20.43
C THR A 85 -7.06 12.45 20.10
N VAL A 86 -6.47 13.41 19.39
CA VAL A 86 -7.19 14.55 18.87
C VAL A 86 -8.08 14.04 17.75
N GLU A 87 -9.35 13.77 18.06
CA GLU A 87 -10.33 13.50 17.01
C GLU A 87 -10.41 14.74 16.12
N LYS A 88 -9.96 14.63 14.87
CA LYS A 88 -10.14 15.67 13.88
C LYS A 88 -11.64 15.91 13.66
N PRO A 89 -12.09 17.18 13.56
CA PRO A 89 -13.49 17.46 13.32
C PRO A 89 -13.94 16.83 12.01
N ALA A 90 -15.10 16.17 12.02
CA ALA A 90 -15.71 15.61 10.82
C ALA A 90 -15.92 16.71 9.78
N VAL A 91 -15.25 16.60 8.64
CA VAL A 91 -15.31 17.58 7.55
C VAL A 91 -16.57 17.30 6.73
N LYS A 92 -17.52 18.25 6.76
CA LYS A 92 -18.78 18.15 6.01
C LYS A 92 -18.56 18.29 4.50
N ASP A 93 -17.78 19.32 4.11
CA ASP A 93 -17.39 19.57 2.72
C ASP A 93 -15.86 19.55 2.65
N THR A 94 -15.32 18.63 1.88
CA THR A 94 -13.87 18.50 1.68
C THR A 94 -13.39 19.50 0.66
N ARG A 95 -12.71 20.56 1.12
CA ARG A 95 -12.10 21.59 0.25
C ARG A 95 -10.60 21.37 0.25
N ALA A 96 -10.19 20.48 -0.64
CA ALA A 96 -8.82 19.97 -0.70
C ALA A 96 -7.97 20.71 -1.73
N VAL A 97 -6.68 20.81 -1.43
CA VAL A 97 -5.65 21.29 -2.35
C VAL A 97 -4.58 20.19 -2.46
N ALA A 98 -4.18 19.85 -3.70
CA ALA A 98 -3.05 18.97 -3.93
C ALA A 98 -1.76 19.72 -3.62
N LEU A 99 -0.96 19.18 -2.71
CA LEU A 99 0.38 19.69 -2.40
C LEU A 99 1.38 19.30 -3.50
N GLY A 100 2.38 20.15 -3.70
CA GLY A 100 3.43 19.86 -4.68
C GLY A 100 4.22 18.59 -4.36
N ASP A 101 4.80 17.95 -5.36
CA ASP A 101 5.53 16.67 -5.22
C ASP A 101 6.79 16.81 -4.35
N ASP A 102 7.29 18.02 -4.16
CA ASP A 102 8.44 18.34 -3.32
C ASP A 102 8.12 18.43 -1.81
N VAL A 103 6.82 18.45 -1.43
CA VAL A 103 6.40 18.62 -0.02
C VAL A 103 7.00 17.57 0.92
N LEU A 104 7.18 16.34 0.46
CA LEU A 104 7.76 15.26 1.27
C LEU A 104 9.28 15.35 1.41
N GLY A 105 9.95 16.06 0.50
CA GLY A 105 11.41 16.30 0.55
C GLY A 105 11.78 17.67 1.12
N GLY A 106 10.79 18.54 1.37
CA GLY A 106 10.94 19.92 1.78
C GLY A 106 10.38 20.24 3.17
N ASP A 107 9.98 21.50 3.36
CA ASP A 107 9.33 21.98 4.58
C ASP A 107 7.80 21.89 4.46
N SER A 108 7.24 20.78 4.91
CA SER A 108 5.79 20.53 4.90
C SER A 108 5.02 21.57 5.73
N SER A 109 5.59 22.09 6.82
CA SER A 109 4.96 23.10 7.66
C SER A 109 4.78 24.43 6.92
N SER A 110 5.77 24.83 6.11
CA SER A 110 5.68 26.02 5.27
C SER A 110 4.61 25.85 4.20
N ALA A 111 4.52 24.67 3.56
CA ALA A 111 3.50 24.37 2.56
C ALA A 111 2.07 24.45 3.15
N LEU A 112 1.87 23.88 4.34
CA LEU A 112 0.59 23.95 5.06
C LEU A 112 0.23 25.38 5.50
N GLY A 113 1.22 26.16 5.96
CA GLY A 113 1.03 27.54 6.39
C GLY A 113 0.72 28.53 5.25
N ALA A 114 0.95 28.15 4.01
CA ALA A 114 0.67 28.96 2.82
C ALA A 114 -0.74 28.75 2.25
N LEU A 115 -1.54 27.81 2.80
CA LEU A 115 -2.87 27.48 2.30
C LEU A 115 -3.90 28.57 2.64
N ASP A 116 -4.91 28.72 1.76
CA ASP A 116 -6.04 29.62 1.97
C ASP A 116 -6.89 29.18 3.17
N GLU A 117 -7.43 30.14 3.93
CA GLU A 117 -8.31 29.87 5.10
C GLU A 117 -9.55 29.01 4.79
N LYS A 118 -9.96 28.95 3.53
CA LYS A 118 -11.07 28.09 3.09
C LYS A 118 -10.69 26.63 2.91
N THR A 119 -9.40 26.35 2.77
CA THR A 119 -8.85 24.99 2.62
C THR A 119 -8.97 24.29 3.97
N ASN A 120 -9.57 23.10 3.98
CA ASN A 120 -9.69 22.28 5.18
C ASN A 120 -9.14 20.86 4.98
N ALA A 121 -8.64 20.56 3.78
CA ALA A 121 -8.07 19.28 3.42
C ALA A 121 -6.85 19.46 2.52
N VAL A 122 -5.92 18.51 2.57
CA VAL A 122 -4.73 18.47 1.72
C VAL A 122 -4.56 17.07 1.12
N ALA A 123 -4.15 17.03 -0.15
CA ALA A 123 -3.87 15.80 -0.85
C ALA A 123 -2.37 15.70 -1.17
N VAL A 124 -1.74 14.59 -0.81
CA VAL A 124 -0.30 14.34 -0.93
C VAL A 124 -0.07 13.17 -1.88
N ARG A 125 0.74 13.38 -2.90
CA ARG A 125 1.13 12.31 -3.81
C ARG A 125 2.18 11.40 -3.16
N LEU A 126 1.81 10.14 -2.92
CA LEU A 126 2.68 9.12 -2.35
C LEU A 126 3.33 8.25 -3.42
N LYS A 127 2.59 7.98 -4.51
CA LYS A 127 3.09 7.25 -5.68
C LYS A 127 2.51 7.87 -6.96
N ASP A 128 3.36 8.13 -7.96
CA ASP A 128 2.95 8.69 -9.24
C ASP A 128 2.56 7.61 -10.28
N ASP A 129 2.07 8.07 -11.43
CA ASP A 129 1.67 7.28 -12.60
C ASP A 129 2.86 6.63 -13.35
N GLY A 130 4.09 7.04 -13.08
CA GLY A 130 5.28 6.34 -13.53
C GLY A 130 5.66 5.15 -12.65
N GLY A 131 5.05 5.04 -11.45
CA GLY A 131 5.35 4.06 -10.42
C GLY A 131 6.37 4.51 -9.38
N ARG A 132 6.80 5.80 -9.40
CA ARG A 132 7.76 6.34 -8.44
C ARG A 132 7.08 6.57 -7.08
N ILE A 133 7.73 6.13 -6.01
CA ILE A 133 7.27 6.27 -4.63
C ILE A 133 8.07 7.37 -3.95
N TYR A 134 7.38 8.38 -3.42
CA TYR A 134 7.98 9.61 -2.87
C TYR A 134 8.32 9.54 -1.38
N TYR A 135 8.11 8.39 -0.73
CA TYR A 135 8.45 8.17 0.65
C TYR A 135 9.42 6.98 0.81
N ASP A 136 10.02 6.84 2.00
CA ASP A 136 10.92 5.73 2.37
C ASP A 136 10.12 4.43 2.56
N SER A 137 9.69 3.82 1.43
CA SER A 137 8.92 2.57 1.42
C SER A 137 9.76 1.38 1.88
N LYS A 138 9.12 0.46 2.60
CA LYS A 138 9.69 -0.82 3.03
C LYS A 138 9.17 -2.01 2.20
N VAL A 139 8.26 -1.76 1.28
CA VAL A 139 7.74 -2.78 0.37
C VAL A 139 8.87 -3.34 -0.49
N ARG A 140 9.10 -4.64 -0.34
CA ARG A 140 10.26 -5.30 -0.98
C ARG A 140 10.22 -5.19 -2.50
N GLY A 141 9.05 -5.37 -3.10
CA GLY A 141 8.84 -5.24 -4.55
C GLY A 141 9.22 -3.85 -5.07
N ALA A 142 8.87 -2.79 -4.34
CA ALA A 142 9.20 -1.41 -4.68
C ALA A 142 10.71 -1.12 -4.59
N ILE A 143 11.38 -1.65 -3.57
CA ILE A 143 12.83 -1.51 -3.40
C ILE A 143 13.57 -2.24 -4.54
N ASP A 144 13.18 -3.49 -4.83
CA ASP A 144 13.86 -4.35 -5.79
C ASP A 144 13.70 -3.87 -7.24
N CYS A 145 12.60 -3.19 -7.59
CA CYS A 145 12.43 -2.56 -8.90
C CYS A 145 12.99 -1.13 -8.99
N GLY A 146 13.45 -0.54 -7.89
CA GLY A 146 14.04 0.80 -7.85
C GLY A 146 13.01 1.94 -7.90
N ALA A 147 11.75 1.67 -7.52
CA ALA A 147 10.67 2.66 -7.51
C ALA A 147 10.81 3.69 -6.38
N VAL A 148 11.47 3.35 -5.26
CA VAL A 148 11.58 4.19 -4.08
C VAL A 148 12.54 5.35 -4.31
N SER A 149 12.03 6.58 -4.27
CA SER A 149 12.81 7.82 -4.38
C SER A 149 12.83 8.65 -3.09
N GLY A 150 11.90 8.37 -2.17
CA GLY A 150 11.84 9.06 -0.87
C GLY A 150 12.99 8.70 0.06
N GLY A 151 13.59 9.71 0.70
CA GLY A 151 14.64 9.54 1.72
C GLY A 151 14.07 9.36 3.13
N SER A 152 14.96 9.13 4.11
CA SER A 152 14.60 8.87 5.51
C SER A 152 13.79 9.98 6.19
N GLY A 153 13.87 11.23 5.69
CA GLY A 153 13.11 12.37 6.22
C GLY A 153 11.63 12.40 5.80
N THR A 154 11.26 11.67 4.74
CA THR A 154 9.90 11.76 4.16
C THR A 154 8.82 11.23 5.11
N ARG A 155 9.12 10.21 5.91
CA ARG A 155 8.16 9.71 6.93
C ARG A 155 7.88 10.76 8.01
N SER A 156 8.87 11.56 8.40
CA SER A 156 8.66 12.66 9.36
C SER A 156 7.81 13.78 8.74
N ALA A 157 8.02 14.08 7.44
CA ALA A 157 7.18 15.04 6.73
C ALA A 157 5.73 14.56 6.64
N ILE A 158 5.50 13.29 6.31
CA ILE A 158 4.17 12.67 6.32
C ILE A 158 3.54 12.76 7.71
N ALA A 159 4.26 12.38 8.77
CA ALA A 159 3.76 12.46 10.15
C ALA A 159 3.39 13.91 10.54
N GLY A 160 4.15 14.91 10.07
CA GLY A 160 3.81 16.32 10.26
C GLY A 160 2.53 16.73 9.53
N ILE A 161 2.29 16.20 8.33
CA ILE A 161 1.08 16.45 7.55
C ILE A 161 -0.12 15.73 8.17
N THR A 162 -0.03 14.44 8.45
CA THR A 162 -1.12 13.65 9.03
C THR A 162 -1.47 14.05 10.46
N GLY A 163 -0.50 14.60 11.21
CA GLY A 163 -0.71 15.19 12.53
C GLY A 163 -1.23 16.64 12.53
N SER A 164 -1.45 17.26 11.37
CA SER A 164 -1.99 18.62 11.26
C SER A 164 -3.51 18.66 11.46
N ASP A 165 -4.07 19.88 11.55
CA ASP A 165 -5.53 20.07 11.67
C ASP A 165 -6.29 19.85 10.35
N TYR A 166 -5.58 19.63 9.24
CA TYR A 166 -6.19 19.36 7.94
C TYR A 166 -6.68 17.92 7.83
N TYR A 167 -7.77 17.69 7.10
CA TYR A 167 -8.14 16.38 6.60
C TYR A 167 -7.12 15.96 5.53
N THR A 168 -6.51 14.79 5.68
CA THR A 168 -5.35 14.38 4.89
C THR A 168 -5.67 13.24 3.93
N ILE A 169 -5.32 13.42 2.66
CA ILE A 169 -5.60 12.48 1.57
C ILE A 169 -4.27 12.01 0.99
N GLY A 170 -3.98 10.71 1.09
CA GLY A 170 -2.83 10.08 0.44
C GLY A 170 -3.20 9.61 -0.96
N ARG A 171 -2.54 10.15 -2.01
CA ARG A 171 -2.80 9.80 -3.42
C ARG A 171 -1.83 8.73 -3.89
N ILE A 172 -2.36 7.66 -4.49
CA ILE A 172 -1.60 6.47 -4.88
C ILE A 172 -2.05 6.04 -6.28
N SER A 173 -1.19 6.24 -7.31
CA SER A 173 -1.39 5.58 -8.60
C SER A 173 -1.17 4.07 -8.43
N THR A 174 -2.10 3.26 -8.88
CA THR A 174 -2.14 1.81 -8.60
C THR A 174 -1.57 0.99 -9.75
N LEU A 175 -2.34 0.84 -10.83
CA LEU A 175 -2.00 -0.05 -11.94
C LEU A 175 -1.09 0.58 -12.99
N HIS A 176 -0.96 1.91 -13.02
CA HIS A 176 -0.01 2.62 -13.85
C HIS A 176 1.36 2.64 -13.15
N ASP A 177 2.27 1.75 -13.56
CA ASP A 177 3.56 1.54 -12.89
C ASP A 177 4.60 0.95 -13.82
N SER A 178 5.51 1.78 -14.27
CA SER A 178 6.58 1.35 -15.18
C SER A 178 7.72 0.62 -14.48
N PHE A 179 8.00 0.94 -13.21
CA PHE A 179 9.09 0.31 -12.46
C PHE A 179 8.79 -1.16 -12.21
N TYR A 180 7.64 -1.43 -11.61
CA TYR A 180 7.27 -2.80 -11.27
C TYR A 180 6.93 -3.63 -12.51
N ALA A 181 6.19 -3.06 -13.47
CA ALA A 181 5.83 -3.72 -14.72
C ALA A 181 7.06 -4.15 -15.53
N TYR A 182 8.09 -3.32 -15.63
CA TYR A 182 9.30 -3.65 -16.37
C TYR A 182 10.11 -4.76 -15.68
N LYS A 183 10.14 -4.79 -14.36
CA LYS A 183 10.82 -5.81 -13.57
C LYS A 183 10.06 -7.15 -13.59
N HIS A 184 8.74 -7.10 -13.60
CA HIS A 184 7.81 -8.23 -13.49
C HIS A 184 6.98 -8.42 -14.76
N MET A 185 7.66 -8.46 -15.93
CA MET A 185 7.03 -8.52 -17.25
C MET A 185 6.00 -9.65 -17.40
N THR A 186 6.33 -10.84 -16.91
CA THR A 186 5.50 -12.05 -17.14
C THR A 186 4.44 -12.24 -16.08
N ASP A 187 4.74 -11.88 -14.85
CA ASP A 187 3.96 -12.21 -13.66
C ASP A 187 3.10 -11.06 -13.13
N ALA A 188 3.35 -9.80 -13.55
CA ALA A 188 2.57 -8.66 -13.12
C ALA A 188 2.12 -7.71 -14.25
N ALA A 189 2.91 -7.54 -15.32
CA ALA A 189 2.65 -6.50 -16.32
C ALA A 189 1.57 -6.87 -17.35
N VAL A 190 0.94 -5.85 -17.94
CA VAL A 190 0.21 -5.98 -19.21
C VAL A 190 1.21 -6.30 -20.32
N CYS A 191 0.99 -7.39 -21.06
CA CYS A 191 1.91 -7.89 -22.06
C CYS A 191 1.41 -7.66 -23.49
N GLN A 192 2.35 -7.55 -24.43
CA GLN A 192 2.08 -7.59 -25.86
C GLN A 192 1.95 -9.02 -26.37
N LEU A 193 1.33 -9.20 -27.55
CA LEU A 193 1.28 -10.47 -28.29
C LEU A 193 2.67 -11.08 -28.52
N THR A 194 3.73 -10.27 -28.53
CA THR A 194 5.13 -10.70 -28.68
C THR A 194 5.77 -11.18 -27.39
N GLY A 195 5.07 -11.09 -26.23
CA GLY A 195 5.56 -11.47 -24.92
C GLY A 195 6.37 -10.39 -24.17
N PHE A 196 6.57 -9.21 -24.79
CA PHE A 196 7.17 -8.07 -24.09
C PHE A 196 6.12 -7.27 -23.32
N VAL A 197 6.58 -6.42 -22.37
CA VAL A 197 5.70 -5.46 -21.68
C VAL A 197 5.03 -4.56 -22.71
N TRP A 198 3.73 -4.35 -22.54
CA TRP A 198 2.99 -3.39 -23.34
C TRP A 198 3.23 -1.96 -22.80
N TYR A 199 3.18 -0.98 -23.68
CA TYR A 199 3.33 0.44 -23.34
C TYR A 199 2.26 1.26 -24.03
N ASP A 200 1.83 2.32 -23.36
CA ASP A 200 0.87 3.30 -23.84
C ASP A 200 1.50 4.36 -24.76
N GLU A 201 0.77 5.43 -25.06
CA GLU A 201 1.24 6.52 -25.93
C GLU A 201 2.41 7.31 -25.32
N ASN A 202 2.48 7.35 -23.98
CA ASN A 202 3.54 8.04 -23.22
C ASN A 202 4.78 7.15 -22.99
N SER A 203 4.77 5.94 -23.54
CA SER A 203 5.82 4.93 -23.32
C SER A 203 5.90 4.47 -21.87
N THR A 204 4.80 4.54 -21.13
CA THR A 204 4.67 4.03 -19.77
C THR A 204 4.00 2.65 -19.75
N HIS A 205 4.13 1.93 -18.64
CA HIS A 205 3.73 0.54 -18.53
C HIS A 205 2.66 0.37 -17.45
N TRP A 206 1.87 -0.70 -17.57
CA TRP A 206 0.73 -0.96 -16.74
C TRP A 206 0.79 -2.36 -16.12
N LEU A 207 0.28 -2.48 -14.91
CA LEU A 207 0.08 -3.75 -14.22
C LEU A 207 -1.24 -4.38 -14.66
N ALA A 208 -1.29 -5.70 -14.61
CA ALA A 208 -2.43 -6.51 -15.01
C ALA A 208 -3.11 -7.09 -13.76
N PRO A 209 -4.24 -6.56 -13.29
CA PRO A 209 -4.87 -6.98 -12.04
C PRO A 209 -5.40 -8.42 -12.06
N GLU A 210 -5.55 -9.05 -13.23
CA GLU A 210 -5.81 -10.49 -13.33
C GLU A 210 -4.64 -11.35 -12.82
N LYS A 211 -3.44 -10.76 -12.68
CA LYS A 211 -2.24 -11.43 -12.19
C LYS A 211 -2.05 -11.19 -10.69
N GLN A 212 -1.85 -12.27 -9.94
CA GLN A 212 -1.71 -12.20 -8.48
C GLN A 212 -0.56 -11.28 -8.04
N ALA A 213 0.61 -11.36 -8.68
CA ALA A 213 1.76 -10.55 -8.31
C ALA A 213 1.52 -9.03 -8.46
N ALA A 214 0.67 -8.62 -9.42
CA ALA A 214 0.26 -7.22 -9.56
C ALA A 214 -0.63 -6.79 -8.38
N ARG A 215 -1.62 -7.62 -8.02
CA ARG A 215 -2.51 -7.34 -6.89
C ARG A 215 -1.76 -7.32 -5.57
N ASP A 216 -0.90 -8.31 -5.31
CA ASP A 216 -0.08 -8.38 -4.09
C ASP A 216 0.76 -7.10 -3.92
N TYR A 217 1.44 -6.67 -4.99
CA TYR A 217 2.28 -5.47 -4.95
C TYR A 217 1.46 -4.20 -4.67
N VAL A 218 0.34 -4.00 -5.37
CA VAL A 218 -0.54 -2.83 -5.14
C VAL A 218 -1.08 -2.84 -3.71
N THR A 219 -1.51 -4.01 -3.23
CA THR A 219 -2.04 -4.18 -1.87
C THR A 219 -0.99 -3.89 -0.81
N GLU A 220 0.26 -4.36 -0.97
CA GLU A 220 1.37 -4.05 -0.05
C GLU A 220 1.63 -2.54 0.03
N ILE A 221 1.66 -1.82 -1.10
CA ILE A 221 1.85 -0.36 -1.15
C ILE A 221 0.70 0.38 -0.45
N VAL A 222 -0.55 0.03 -0.76
CA VAL A 222 -1.73 0.69 -0.17
C VAL A 222 -1.80 0.45 1.33
N THR A 223 -1.51 -0.79 1.76
CA THR A 223 -1.46 -1.14 3.20
C THR A 223 -0.35 -0.37 3.94
N GLU A 224 0.84 -0.23 3.32
CA GLU A 224 1.90 0.59 3.92
C GLU A 224 1.47 2.06 4.05
N CYS A 225 0.78 2.62 3.05
CA CYS A 225 0.26 3.99 3.11
C CYS A 225 -0.82 4.15 4.19
N ALA A 226 -1.69 3.17 4.39
CA ALA A 226 -2.71 3.16 5.43
C ALA A 226 -2.10 3.33 6.85
N GLN A 227 -0.93 2.74 7.07
CA GLN A 227 -0.22 2.81 8.36
C GLN A 227 0.46 4.17 8.62
N MET A 228 0.37 5.12 7.69
CA MET A 228 0.97 6.46 7.84
C MET A 228 0.01 7.49 8.44
N GLY A 229 -1.24 7.11 8.74
CA GLY A 229 -2.21 7.95 9.46
C GLY A 229 -2.97 8.94 8.59
N PHE A 230 -3.10 8.71 7.28
CA PHE A 230 -3.98 9.49 6.41
C PHE A 230 -5.45 9.24 6.75
N ASP A 231 -6.27 10.29 6.70
CA ASP A 231 -7.71 10.20 6.90
C ASP A 231 -8.42 9.54 5.69
N GLU A 232 -7.78 9.58 4.52
CA GLU A 232 -8.29 9.01 3.27
C GLU A 232 -7.15 8.56 2.36
N LEU A 233 -7.33 7.42 1.70
CA LEU A 233 -6.46 6.97 0.61
C LEU A 233 -7.22 7.09 -0.71
N LEU A 234 -6.70 7.92 -1.62
CA LEU A 234 -7.24 8.11 -2.96
C LEU A 234 -6.45 7.27 -3.96
N LEU A 235 -7.09 6.23 -4.47
CA LEU A 235 -6.53 5.37 -5.50
C LEU A 235 -6.72 6.00 -6.88
N GLU A 236 -5.63 6.19 -7.59
CA GLU A 236 -5.60 6.67 -8.96
C GLU A 236 -5.20 5.54 -9.91
N ASP A 237 -5.56 5.64 -11.18
CA ASP A 237 -5.23 4.66 -12.23
C ASP A 237 -5.66 3.21 -11.90
N LEU A 238 -6.76 3.05 -11.15
CA LEU A 238 -7.33 1.75 -10.83
C LEU A 238 -8.22 1.26 -11.98
N HIS A 239 -7.63 1.12 -13.16
CA HIS A 239 -8.28 0.69 -14.39
C HIS A 239 -7.25 0.12 -15.37
N TYR A 240 -7.73 -0.57 -16.40
CA TYR A 240 -6.87 -0.97 -17.52
C TYR A 240 -6.51 0.22 -18.42
N PRO A 241 -5.38 0.15 -19.15
CA PRO A 241 -5.01 1.21 -20.07
C PRO A 241 -6.10 1.46 -21.11
N ARG A 242 -6.36 2.74 -21.39
CA ARG A 242 -7.43 3.21 -22.30
C ARG A 242 -6.90 3.64 -23.66
N GLU A 243 -5.63 4.08 -23.73
CA GLU A 243 -5.00 4.69 -24.88
C GLU A 243 -3.75 3.92 -25.32
N GLY A 244 -3.36 4.07 -26.57
CA GLY A 244 -2.22 3.40 -27.15
C GLY A 244 -2.62 2.28 -28.12
N ARG A 245 -1.68 1.41 -28.43
CA ARG A 245 -1.89 0.32 -29.39
C ARG A 245 -2.60 -0.88 -28.74
N MET A 246 -3.88 -0.70 -28.38
CA MET A 246 -4.68 -1.70 -27.65
C MET A 246 -4.73 -3.07 -28.37
N SER A 247 -4.75 -3.09 -29.70
CA SER A 247 -4.76 -4.34 -30.50
C SER A 247 -3.47 -5.19 -30.34
N ARG A 248 -2.44 -4.67 -29.71
CA ARG A 248 -1.22 -5.40 -29.38
C ARG A 248 -1.23 -6.03 -28.00
N ILE A 249 -2.20 -5.72 -27.15
CA ILE A 249 -2.32 -6.33 -25.83
C ILE A 249 -2.67 -7.80 -26.00
N LYS A 250 -1.95 -8.66 -25.27
CA LYS A 250 -2.21 -10.08 -25.20
C LYS A 250 -3.41 -10.34 -24.28
N THR A 251 -4.50 -10.85 -24.83
CA THR A 251 -5.76 -11.09 -24.09
C THR A 251 -6.16 -12.56 -24.03
N ASP A 252 -5.52 -13.41 -24.83
CA ASP A 252 -5.84 -14.83 -25.00
C ASP A 252 -5.53 -15.70 -23.77
N GLU A 253 -4.71 -15.19 -22.82
CA GLU A 253 -4.37 -15.87 -21.56
C GLU A 253 -5.20 -15.35 -20.36
N ARG A 254 -6.11 -14.39 -20.56
CA ARG A 254 -6.96 -13.89 -19.49
C ARG A 254 -7.97 -14.96 -19.07
N THR A 255 -8.05 -15.20 -17.76
CA THR A 255 -8.97 -16.17 -17.16
C THR A 255 -10.24 -15.52 -16.62
N MET A 256 -10.30 -14.19 -16.61
CA MET A 256 -11.42 -13.37 -16.15
C MET A 256 -11.57 -12.11 -17.00
N THR A 257 -12.69 -11.45 -16.91
CA THR A 257 -12.92 -10.15 -17.54
C THR A 257 -12.12 -9.04 -16.84
N GLN A 258 -11.92 -7.91 -17.51
CA GLN A 258 -11.26 -6.74 -16.91
C GLN A 258 -12.02 -6.24 -15.68
N GLN A 259 -13.35 -6.20 -15.76
CA GLN A 259 -14.20 -5.82 -14.62
C GLN A 259 -13.99 -6.76 -13.42
N GLU A 260 -14.06 -8.09 -13.63
CA GLU A 260 -13.85 -9.07 -12.56
C GLU A 260 -12.47 -8.91 -11.91
N ALA A 261 -11.42 -8.62 -12.70
CA ALA A 261 -10.07 -8.43 -12.19
C ALA A 261 -9.94 -7.16 -11.34
N LEU A 262 -10.62 -6.05 -11.73
CA LEU A 262 -10.65 -4.82 -10.94
C LEU A 262 -11.41 -5.00 -9.63
N MET A 263 -12.56 -5.67 -9.67
CA MET A 263 -13.33 -5.98 -8.46
C MET A 263 -12.53 -6.88 -7.51
N LEU A 264 -11.83 -7.89 -8.05
CA LEU A 264 -10.96 -8.75 -7.23
C LEU A 264 -9.82 -7.97 -6.56
N LEU A 265 -9.22 -7.00 -7.27
CA LEU A 265 -8.22 -6.11 -6.66
C LEU A 265 -8.85 -5.23 -5.57
N ALA A 266 -10.04 -4.68 -5.81
CA ALA A 266 -10.75 -3.88 -4.80
C ALA A 266 -11.09 -4.70 -3.55
N ASP A 267 -11.51 -5.95 -3.71
CA ASP A 267 -11.75 -6.90 -2.61
C ASP A 267 -10.45 -7.20 -1.83
N ASP A 268 -9.33 -7.47 -2.53
CA ASP A 268 -8.02 -7.70 -1.92
C ASP A 268 -7.58 -6.47 -1.09
N LEU A 269 -7.77 -5.26 -1.62
CA LEU A 269 -7.46 -4.00 -0.93
C LEU A 269 -8.31 -3.81 0.32
N ARG A 270 -9.64 -4.00 0.22
CA ARG A 270 -10.55 -3.90 1.37
C ARG A 270 -10.21 -4.89 2.47
N ALA A 271 -9.90 -6.13 2.10
CA ALA A 271 -9.51 -7.17 3.05
C ALA A 271 -8.21 -6.79 3.79
N ALA A 272 -7.19 -6.33 3.06
CA ALA A 272 -5.90 -5.93 3.63
C ALA A 272 -6.00 -4.68 4.52
N LEU A 273 -6.81 -3.69 4.14
CA LEU A 273 -7.05 -2.50 4.96
C LEU A 273 -7.82 -2.83 6.23
N THR A 274 -8.76 -3.77 6.17
CA THR A 274 -9.47 -4.28 7.35
C THR A 274 -8.51 -5.04 8.30
N GLU A 275 -7.60 -5.86 7.76
CA GLU A 275 -6.58 -6.55 8.55
C GLU A 275 -5.56 -5.57 9.18
N ALA A 276 -5.32 -4.44 8.53
CA ALA A 276 -4.45 -3.37 9.02
C ALA A 276 -5.14 -2.40 9.99
N ASP A 277 -6.40 -2.65 10.39
CA ASP A 277 -7.23 -1.79 11.24
C ASP A 277 -7.30 -0.33 10.72
N TYR A 278 -7.36 -0.15 9.40
CA TYR A 278 -7.47 1.18 8.81
C TYR A 278 -8.91 1.70 8.90
N GLU A 279 -9.09 2.80 9.63
CA GLU A 279 -10.39 3.44 9.86
C GLU A 279 -10.68 4.60 8.88
N GLY A 280 -9.70 4.97 8.05
CA GLY A 280 -9.86 6.03 7.05
C GLY A 280 -10.71 5.61 5.85
N LYS A 281 -11.02 6.56 4.98
CA LYS A 281 -11.76 6.28 3.74
C LYS A 281 -10.87 5.69 2.66
N LEU A 282 -11.41 4.74 1.90
CA LEU A 282 -10.84 4.27 0.64
C LEU A 282 -11.63 4.87 -0.52
N SER A 283 -10.97 5.67 -1.33
CA SER A 283 -11.56 6.43 -2.43
C SER A 283 -10.89 6.12 -3.75
N VAL A 284 -11.58 6.38 -4.84
CA VAL A 284 -11.07 6.13 -6.20
C VAL A 284 -11.28 7.35 -7.10
N ARG A 285 -10.29 7.60 -7.99
CA ARG A 285 -10.39 8.57 -9.08
C ARG A 285 -10.96 7.92 -10.33
N VAL A 286 -11.90 8.60 -10.98
CA VAL A 286 -12.50 8.21 -12.26
C VAL A 286 -12.58 9.44 -13.17
N ASP A 287 -12.44 9.24 -14.48
CA ASP A 287 -12.58 10.32 -15.44
C ASP A 287 -14.05 10.64 -15.75
N ALA A 288 -14.34 11.91 -16.05
CA ALA A 288 -15.72 12.37 -16.30
C ALA A 288 -16.42 11.64 -17.45
N ASP A 289 -15.70 11.31 -18.50
CA ASP A 289 -16.25 10.59 -19.67
C ASP A 289 -16.77 9.20 -19.30
N ILE A 290 -16.10 8.48 -18.41
CA ILE A 290 -16.55 7.18 -17.91
C ILE A 290 -17.80 7.34 -17.04
N VAL A 291 -17.81 8.34 -16.16
CA VAL A 291 -18.97 8.64 -15.31
C VAL A 291 -20.21 8.97 -16.16
N LEU A 292 -20.05 9.80 -17.19
CA LEU A 292 -21.14 10.22 -18.07
C LEU A 292 -21.62 9.09 -18.98
N ALA A 293 -20.74 8.19 -19.41
CA ALA A 293 -21.09 7.01 -20.21
C ALA A 293 -21.66 5.88 -19.34
N GLY A 294 -21.37 5.85 -18.03
CA GLY A 294 -21.76 4.79 -17.10
C GLY A 294 -20.89 3.53 -17.16
N SER A 295 -20.13 3.33 -18.22
CA SER A 295 -19.17 2.25 -18.38
C SER A 295 -18.19 2.52 -19.51
N GLU A 296 -17.01 1.89 -19.43
CA GLU A 296 -16.04 1.88 -20.52
C GLU A 296 -15.33 0.52 -20.60
N GLU A 297 -15.49 -0.16 -21.75
CA GLU A 297 -14.99 -1.52 -21.96
C GLU A 297 -13.46 -1.62 -21.85
N LYS A 298 -12.71 -0.64 -22.38
CA LYS A 298 -11.25 -0.70 -22.39
C LYS A 298 -10.67 -0.59 -20.98
N SER A 299 -11.22 0.28 -20.16
CA SER A 299 -10.81 0.46 -18.76
C SER A 299 -11.24 -0.70 -17.86
N GLY A 300 -12.28 -1.45 -18.27
CA GLY A 300 -12.92 -2.46 -17.45
C GLY A 300 -13.90 -1.90 -16.42
N ILE A 301 -14.20 -0.61 -16.45
CA ILE A 301 -15.08 0.06 -15.48
C ILE A 301 -16.54 -0.06 -15.91
N VAL A 302 -17.38 -0.55 -14.99
CA VAL A 302 -18.84 -0.44 -15.01
C VAL A 302 -19.22 0.30 -13.72
N MET A 303 -19.58 1.58 -13.84
CA MET A 303 -19.76 2.49 -12.70
C MET A 303 -20.69 1.95 -11.61
N SER A 304 -21.83 1.35 -11.98
CA SER A 304 -22.79 0.82 -11.01
C SER A 304 -22.26 -0.30 -10.12
N GLU A 305 -21.23 -1.01 -10.57
CA GLU A 305 -20.55 -2.05 -9.79
C GLU A 305 -19.29 -1.48 -9.13
N TYR A 306 -18.48 -0.77 -9.91
CA TYR A 306 -17.17 -0.26 -9.49
C TYR A 306 -17.22 0.64 -8.26
N VAL A 307 -18.22 1.53 -8.14
CA VAL A 307 -18.32 2.46 -7.02
C VAL A 307 -18.69 1.82 -5.68
N LYS A 308 -19.17 0.56 -5.69
CA LYS A 308 -19.62 -0.13 -4.46
C LYS A 308 -18.48 -0.43 -3.49
N ASP A 309 -17.26 -0.53 -4.04
CA ASP A 309 -16.07 -0.89 -3.25
C ASP A 309 -15.36 0.33 -2.65
N PHE A 310 -15.92 1.55 -2.84
CA PHE A 310 -15.29 2.78 -2.38
C PHE A 310 -16.23 3.64 -1.55
N ASP A 311 -15.66 4.34 -0.56
CA ASP A 311 -16.40 5.26 0.31
C ASP A 311 -16.70 6.58 -0.40
N ARG A 312 -15.83 6.96 -1.39
CA ARG A 312 -15.92 8.21 -2.11
C ARG A 312 -15.34 8.07 -3.53
N VAL A 313 -15.91 8.80 -4.47
CA VAL A 313 -15.41 8.86 -5.85
C VAL A 313 -14.96 10.28 -6.18
N TYR A 314 -13.72 10.41 -6.62
CA TYR A 314 -13.15 11.64 -7.14
C TYR A 314 -13.25 11.63 -8.65
N VAL A 315 -13.78 12.70 -9.25
CA VAL A 315 -13.95 12.78 -10.70
C VAL A 315 -13.23 13.99 -11.26
N ALA A 316 -12.22 13.74 -12.10
CA ALA A 316 -11.54 14.79 -12.84
C ALA A 316 -12.48 15.33 -13.91
N CYS A 317 -12.89 16.60 -13.78
CA CYS A 317 -13.83 17.24 -14.69
C CYS A 317 -13.54 18.74 -14.84
N THR A 318 -13.94 19.29 -15.96
CA THR A 318 -13.93 20.74 -16.19
C THR A 318 -15.10 21.40 -15.48
N GLN A 319 -15.05 22.74 -15.32
CA GLN A 319 -16.18 23.52 -14.78
C GLN A 319 -17.48 23.37 -15.61
N ASP A 320 -17.34 23.20 -16.93
CA ASP A 320 -18.48 23.01 -17.82
C ASP A 320 -19.14 21.63 -17.63
N GLU A 321 -18.34 20.60 -17.34
CA GLU A 321 -18.81 19.24 -17.09
C GLU A 321 -19.37 19.02 -15.69
N LEU A 322 -18.97 19.86 -14.72
CA LEU A 322 -19.28 19.68 -13.30
C LEU A 322 -20.76 19.44 -13.02
N LYS A 323 -21.65 20.18 -13.71
CA LYS A 323 -23.11 20.01 -13.53
C LYS A 323 -23.58 18.65 -14.01
N SER A 324 -23.11 18.20 -15.19
CA SER A 324 -23.51 16.93 -15.79
C SER A 324 -22.97 15.76 -15.00
N VAL A 325 -21.70 15.84 -14.56
CA VAL A 325 -21.06 14.85 -13.70
C VAL A 325 -21.77 14.75 -12.35
N THR A 326 -22.09 15.89 -11.71
CA THR A 326 -22.82 15.91 -10.43
C THR A 326 -24.19 15.23 -10.55
N GLU A 327 -24.92 15.47 -11.66
CA GLU A 327 -26.21 14.81 -11.87
C GLU A 327 -26.07 13.31 -12.12
N ALA A 328 -25.06 12.90 -12.89
CA ALA A 328 -24.78 11.47 -13.13
C ALA A 328 -24.38 10.74 -11.84
N MET A 329 -23.53 11.35 -10.99
CA MET A 329 -23.07 10.77 -9.73
C MET A 329 -24.19 10.54 -8.72
N LYS A 330 -25.25 11.35 -8.74
CA LYS A 330 -26.43 11.12 -7.86
C LYS A 330 -27.06 9.74 -8.03
N ALA A 331 -27.01 9.18 -9.25
CA ALA A 331 -27.58 7.88 -9.53
C ALA A 331 -26.84 6.72 -8.85
N TYR A 332 -25.58 6.92 -8.51
CA TYR A 332 -24.73 5.87 -7.92
C TYR A 332 -24.79 5.82 -6.38
N GLY A 333 -25.27 6.90 -5.73
CA GLY A 333 -25.48 6.92 -4.27
C GLY A 333 -24.18 6.90 -3.43
N VAL A 334 -23.03 7.16 -4.04
CA VAL A 334 -21.72 7.26 -3.40
C VAL A 334 -21.35 8.73 -3.20
N GLU A 335 -20.55 9.03 -2.19
CA GLU A 335 -20.03 10.39 -1.97
C GLU A 335 -19.14 10.81 -3.15
N PHE A 336 -19.31 12.04 -3.64
CA PHE A 336 -18.65 12.56 -4.83
C PHE A 336 -17.85 13.81 -4.54
N VAL A 337 -16.62 13.89 -5.06
CA VAL A 337 -15.73 15.05 -4.99
C VAL A 337 -15.19 15.35 -6.40
N PRO A 338 -15.47 16.52 -7.00
CA PRO A 338 -14.86 16.92 -8.26
C PRO A 338 -13.38 17.27 -8.06
N ILE A 339 -12.53 16.84 -8.98
CA ILE A 339 -11.16 17.34 -9.14
C ILE A 339 -11.21 18.45 -10.18
N LEU A 340 -10.78 19.65 -9.80
CA LEU A 340 -10.89 20.86 -10.57
C LEU A 340 -9.53 21.59 -10.65
N THR A 341 -9.33 22.43 -11.65
CA THR A 341 -8.16 23.31 -11.72
C THR A 341 -8.27 24.56 -10.84
N GLU A 342 -9.50 24.93 -10.43
CA GLU A 342 -9.77 26.07 -9.57
C GLU A 342 -10.84 25.71 -8.52
N ALA A 343 -10.78 26.35 -7.37
CA ALA A 343 -11.71 26.13 -6.26
C ALA A 343 -13.17 26.37 -6.66
N ALA A 344 -14.07 25.44 -6.33
CA ALA A 344 -15.49 25.63 -6.49
C ALA A 344 -16.04 26.68 -5.51
N ALA A 345 -17.14 27.33 -5.87
CA ALA A 345 -17.79 28.34 -5.02
C ALA A 345 -18.36 27.73 -3.71
N SER A 346 -18.72 26.44 -3.72
CA SER A 346 -19.31 25.72 -2.58
C SER A 346 -19.21 24.21 -2.76
N GLY A 347 -19.39 23.49 -1.66
CA GLY A 347 -19.34 22.02 -1.63
C GLY A 347 -17.93 21.46 -1.52
N SER A 348 -17.82 20.15 -1.74
CA SER A 348 -16.53 19.43 -1.77
C SER A 348 -15.84 19.61 -3.11
N TYR A 349 -14.51 19.72 -3.09
CA TYR A 349 -13.66 19.73 -4.27
C TYR A 349 -12.21 19.38 -3.90
N LEU A 350 -11.44 18.92 -4.89
CA LEU A 350 -9.99 18.84 -4.84
C LEU A 350 -9.43 19.75 -5.95
N VAL A 351 -8.60 20.72 -5.59
CA VAL A 351 -7.86 21.54 -6.56
C VAL A 351 -6.56 20.86 -6.90
N GLU A 352 -6.38 20.56 -8.18
CA GLU A 352 -5.15 20.03 -8.76
C GLU A 352 -4.67 20.99 -9.86
N ALA A 353 -3.46 21.58 -9.67
CA ALA A 353 -2.86 22.55 -10.60
C ALA A 353 -2.00 21.89 -11.66
#